data_f5a170746dfdc90a31b9f8d0d75cd654
#
_entry.id   f5a170746dfdc90a31b9f8d0d75cd654
#
_cell.length_a   1.000
_cell.length_b   1.000
_cell.length_c   1.000
_cell.angle_alpha   90.00
_cell.angle_beta   90.00
_cell.angle_gamma   90.00
#
_symmetry.space_group_name_H-M   'P 1'
#
loop_
_entity.id
_entity.type
_entity.pdbx_description
1 polymer ?
#
loop_
_entity_poly.entity_id
_entity_poly.type
_entity_poly.pdbx_seq_one_letter_code
_entity_poly.pdbx_strand_id
1 'polypeptide(L)'
;MYRLMVADLDSPSYFVAAAAVDLGFFKGEGIETELVRDFGAKNGPEALREGTLHFFGGPAFAATRAFPAWKGAKLLCALSQYSYWFLAVRADLDVKRGDINALKGLRLSASPPWPILSLKYLLTEAGIDLERDQVRLVPARPGHDWWQGHVGIAAIREGVADGYWGNGMRVALGEKLGLAKLHLDLRRGDGPPGARFYNFPALTVSERLIEEHPDVAAGAVRAIVKTQKALIADPSLAAGVGERVFPPDEAPLIAELIRRDTPFYQAHIAQEAVEGLNKFAIGIGLISEAVPYDRLVATQLRELWSA
;
A
#
# COMPACT_ATOMS: atom_id res chain seq x y z
N MET A 1 9.13 -19.39 15.75
CA MET A 1 8.84 -17.95 15.69
C MET A 1 8.63 -17.54 14.24
N TYR A 2 7.51 -16.91 13.93
CA TYR A 2 7.17 -16.46 12.58
C TYR A 2 7.69 -15.03 12.34
N ARG A 3 7.83 -14.66 11.08
CA ARG A 3 8.39 -13.35 10.67
C ARG A 3 7.42 -12.64 9.72
N LEU A 4 7.06 -11.43 10.06
CA LEU A 4 6.23 -10.55 9.25
C LEU A 4 7.05 -9.34 8.81
N MET A 5 6.94 -8.99 7.55
CA MET A 5 7.49 -7.75 6.99
C MET A 5 6.35 -6.95 6.34
N VAL A 6 6.42 -5.63 6.43
CA VAL A 6 5.59 -4.74 5.61
C VAL A 6 6.43 -4.09 4.52
N ALA A 7 5.80 -3.84 3.37
CA ALA A 7 6.51 -3.31 2.19
C ALA A 7 7.11 -1.92 2.42
N ASP A 8 6.47 -1.15 3.29
CA ASP A 8 6.81 0.24 3.56
C ASP A 8 6.27 0.61 4.95
N LEU A 9 7.16 0.78 5.93
CA LEU A 9 6.77 1.08 7.30
C LEU A 9 6.16 2.47 7.47
N ASP A 10 6.53 3.43 6.63
CA ASP A 10 5.97 4.78 6.66
C ASP A 10 4.59 4.88 5.97
N SER A 11 4.10 3.79 5.37
CA SER A 11 2.78 3.75 4.75
C SER A 11 1.69 3.36 5.73
N PRO A 12 0.72 4.24 6.02
CA PRO A 12 -0.44 3.91 6.86
C PRO A 12 -1.26 2.73 6.33
N SER A 13 -1.16 2.45 5.03
CA SER A 13 -1.91 1.39 4.36
C SER A 13 -1.55 -0.02 4.82
N TYR A 14 -0.31 -0.22 5.29
CA TYR A 14 0.16 -1.50 5.83
C TYR A 14 0.18 -1.52 7.36
N PHE A 15 -0.20 -0.42 8.00
CA PHE A 15 -0.13 -0.22 9.44
C PHE A 15 -0.84 -1.33 10.23
N VAL A 16 -1.98 -1.82 9.73
CA VAL A 16 -2.74 -2.91 10.38
C VAL A 16 -1.86 -4.13 10.63
N ALA A 17 -1.01 -4.53 9.68
CA ALA A 17 -0.14 -5.69 9.84
C ALA A 17 0.96 -5.46 10.89
N ALA A 18 1.58 -4.28 10.90
CA ALA A 18 2.57 -3.89 11.92
C ALA A 18 1.92 -3.80 13.30
N ALA A 19 0.76 -3.17 13.40
CA ALA A 19 -0.01 -3.03 14.64
C ALA A 19 -0.47 -4.40 15.19
N ALA A 20 -0.82 -5.36 14.30
CA ALA A 20 -1.23 -6.69 14.72
C ALA A 20 -0.11 -7.44 15.47
N VAL A 21 1.15 -7.22 15.09
CA VAL A 21 2.31 -7.75 15.81
C VAL A 21 2.55 -6.97 17.09
N ASP A 22 2.64 -5.65 17.00
CA ASP A 22 3.02 -4.78 18.11
C ASP A 22 2.00 -4.76 19.26
N LEU A 23 0.70 -4.80 18.94
CA LEU A 23 -0.40 -4.90 19.92
C LEU A 23 -0.66 -6.33 20.42
N GLY A 24 0.09 -7.33 19.93
CA GLY A 24 0.02 -8.71 20.41
C GLY A 24 -1.15 -9.53 19.86
N PHE A 25 -1.84 -9.10 18.80
CA PHE A 25 -2.97 -9.87 18.23
C PHE A 25 -2.51 -11.19 17.60
N PHE A 26 -1.31 -11.25 16.98
CA PHE A 26 -0.73 -12.51 16.52
C PHE A 26 -0.44 -13.46 17.70
N LYS A 27 0.16 -12.93 18.77
CA LYS A 27 0.42 -13.70 20.00
C LYS A 27 -0.86 -14.21 20.62
N GLY A 28 -1.93 -13.42 20.62
CA GLY A 28 -3.26 -13.83 21.08
C GLY A 28 -3.89 -14.98 20.28
N GLU A 29 -3.44 -15.21 19.06
CA GLU A 29 -3.77 -16.38 18.24
C GLU A 29 -2.79 -17.55 18.39
N GLY A 30 -1.85 -17.47 19.35
CA GLY A 30 -0.81 -18.47 19.55
C GLY A 30 0.34 -18.41 18.55
N ILE A 31 0.46 -17.33 17.78
CA ILE A 31 1.47 -17.16 16.74
C ILE A 31 2.53 -16.17 17.23
N GLU A 32 3.64 -16.68 17.73
CA GLU A 32 4.79 -15.85 18.09
C GLU A 32 5.41 -15.26 16.82
N THR A 33 5.22 -13.95 16.62
CA THR A 33 5.59 -13.24 15.40
C THR A 33 6.44 -12.01 15.69
N GLU A 34 7.53 -11.86 14.94
CA GLU A 34 8.36 -10.64 14.96
C GLU A 34 8.10 -9.78 13.71
N LEU A 35 8.09 -8.45 13.88
CA LEU A 35 8.09 -7.49 12.79
C LEU A 35 9.52 -7.26 12.31
N VAL A 36 9.81 -7.71 11.09
CA VAL A 36 11.13 -7.55 10.48
C VAL A 36 11.17 -6.27 9.66
N ARG A 37 12.18 -5.44 9.91
CA ARG A 37 12.32 -4.14 9.24
C ARG A 37 13.18 -4.17 8.00
N ASP A 38 14.14 -5.09 7.94
CA ASP A 38 15.09 -5.21 6.83
C ASP A 38 15.46 -6.67 6.57
N PHE A 39 15.48 -7.05 5.29
CA PHE A 39 16.00 -8.31 4.78
C PHE A 39 17.31 -8.13 3.98
N GLY A 40 17.97 -7.00 4.14
CA GLY A 40 19.15 -6.64 3.37
C GLY A 40 18.81 -6.45 1.88
N ALA A 41 19.55 -7.14 1.00
CA ALA A 41 19.33 -7.06 -0.45
C ALA A 41 18.04 -7.75 -0.95
N LYS A 42 17.37 -8.55 -0.08
CA LYS A 42 16.17 -9.31 -0.45
C LYS A 42 14.91 -8.52 -0.13
N ASN A 43 13.94 -8.57 -1.05
CA ASN A 43 12.61 -8.02 -0.80
C ASN A 43 11.66 -9.07 -0.18
N GLY A 44 10.54 -8.60 0.39
CA GLY A 44 9.59 -9.46 1.08
C GLY A 44 9.06 -10.65 0.25
N PRO A 45 8.63 -10.49 -1.02
CA PRO A 45 8.21 -11.60 -1.86
C PRO A 45 9.28 -12.67 -2.10
N GLU A 46 10.54 -12.28 -2.29
CA GLU A 46 11.66 -13.24 -2.44
C GLU A 46 11.89 -14.02 -1.14
N ALA A 47 11.87 -13.31 0.00
CA ALA A 47 11.99 -13.93 1.32
C ALA A 47 10.82 -14.90 1.63
N LEU A 48 9.58 -14.59 1.19
CA LEU A 48 8.44 -15.51 1.25
C LEU A 48 8.70 -16.78 0.45
N ARG A 49 9.20 -16.67 -0.78
CA ARG A 49 9.50 -17.81 -1.64
C ARG A 49 10.57 -18.71 -1.04
N GLU A 50 11.58 -18.13 -0.42
CA GLU A 50 12.66 -18.86 0.24
C GLU A 50 12.25 -19.43 1.60
N GLY A 51 11.09 -19.04 2.17
CA GLY A 51 10.61 -19.48 3.48
C GLY A 51 11.33 -18.82 4.65
N THR A 52 12.11 -17.76 4.42
CA THR A 52 12.75 -16.97 5.47
C THR A 52 11.84 -15.87 6.02
N LEU A 53 10.78 -15.53 5.30
CA LEU A 53 9.64 -14.72 5.71
C LEU A 53 8.38 -15.57 5.65
N HIS A 54 7.41 -15.30 6.54
CA HIS A 54 6.17 -16.07 6.63
C HIS A 54 4.96 -15.24 6.19
N PHE A 55 4.95 -13.95 6.54
CA PHE A 55 3.87 -13.02 6.23
C PHE A 55 4.43 -11.75 5.60
N PHE A 56 3.83 -11.31 4.50
CA PHE A 56 4.17 -10.06 3.85
C PHE A 56 2.93 -9.16 3.76
N GLY A 57 2.96 -8.04 4.48
CA GLY A 57 1.97 -6.96 4.37
C GLY A 57 2.40 -5.96 3.29
N GLY A 58 1.72 -5.95 2.16
CA GLY A 58 2.16 -5.13 1.05
C GLY A 58 1.12 -4.95 -0.06
N PRO A 59 1.54 -4.35 -1.19
CA PRO A 59 0.71 -4.30 -2.39
C PRO A 59 0.29 -5.70 -2.82
N ALA A 60 -0.98 -5.91 -3.14
CA ALA A 60 -1.48 -7.21 -3.59
C ALA A 60 -0.72 -7.75 -4.81
N PHE A 61 -0.22 -6.88 -5.69
CA PHE A 61 0.58 -7.29 -6.84
C PHE A 61 2.04 -7.66 -6.51
N ALA A 62 2.55 -7.28 -5.33
CA ALA A 62 4.00 -7.39 -5.04
C ALA A 62 4.52 -8.83 -5.13
N ALA A 63 3.68 -9.81 -4.80
CA ALA A 63 4.04 -11.23 -4.87
C ALA A 63 4.49 -11.67 -6.27
N THR A 64 4.01 -11.03 -7.35
CA THR A 64 4.38 -11.36 -8.73
C THR A 64 5.88 -11.27 -9.02
N ARG A 65 6.64 -10.53 -8.21
CA ARG A 65 8.09 -10.43 -8.33
C ARG A 65 8.79 -11.77 -8.10
N ALA A 66 8.31 -12.55 -7.14
CA ALA A 66 8.89 -13.84 -6.77
C ALA A 66 8.02 -15.03 -7.17
N PHE A 67 6.74 -14.80 -7.41
CA PHE A 67 5.73 -15.77 -7.76
C PHE A 67 5.01 -15.32 -9.04
N PRO A 68 5.56 -15.59 -10.23
CA PRO A 68 4.96 -15.18 -11.50
C PRO A 68 3.50 -15.59 -11.58
N ALA A 69 2.61 -14.65 -11.91
CA ALA A 69 1.16 -14.84 -11.88
C ALA A 69 0.64 -15.43 -10.55
N TRP A 70 1.25 -15.04 -9.42
CA TRP A 70 0.97 -15.56 -8.06
C TRP A 70 1.10 -17.08 -7.87
N LYS A 71 1.77 -17.81 -8.77
CA LYS A 71 1.95 -19.26 -8.65
C LYS A 71 2.83 -19.59 -7.43
N GLY A 72 2.23 -20.15 -6.36
CA GLY A 72 2.88 -20.45 -5.10
C GLY A 72 2.66 -19.42 -3.99
N ALA A 73 1.88 -18.35 -4.24
CA ALA A 73 1.48 -17.37 -3.22
C ALA A 73 -0.03 -17.15 -3.20
N LYS A 74 -0.56 -16.77 -2.04
CA LYS A 74 -1.97 -16.43 -1.82
C LYS A 74 -2.10 -15.14 -1.01
N LEU A 75 -3.15 -14.39 -1.31
CA LEU A 75 -3.64 -13.31 -0.46
C LEU A 75 -4.57 -13.89 0.60
N LEU A 76 -4.25 -13.73 1.88
CA LEU A 76 -5.08 -14.22 2.98
C LEU A 76 -6.27 -13.32 3.25
N CYS A 77 -6.02 -12.02 3.31
CA CYS A 77 -7.03 -10.98 3.56
C CYS A 77 -6.50 -9.61 3.13
N ALA A 78 -7.41 -8.64 2.98
CA ALA A 78 -7.03 -7.25 2.80
C ALA A 78 -6.66 -6.61 4.15
N LEU A 79 -5.61 -5.78 4.15
CA LEU A 79 -5.23 -4.94 5.29
C LEU A 79 -6.06 -3.65 5.29
N SER A 80 -6.43 -3.19 4.11
CA SER A 80 -7.31 -2.05 3.86
C SER A 80 -7.91 -2.20 2.46
N GLN A 81 -9.01 -1.51 2.22
CA GLN A 81 -9.67 -1.50 0.90
C GLN A 81 -9.06 -0.46 -0.01
N TYR A 82 -9.09 -0.72 -1.31
CA TYR A 82 -8.79 0.18 -2.42
C TYR A 82 -7.34 0.62 -2.54
N SER A 83 -7.05 1.28 -3.64
CA SER A 83 -5.74 1.83 -3.94
C SER A 83 -5.39 2.97 -2.99
N TYR A 84 -4.29 2.83 -2.29
CA TYR A 84 -3.79 3.74 -1.23
C TYR A 84 -2.78 4.77 -1.77
N TRP A 85 -2.73 4.96 -3.07
CA TRP A 85 -1.91 5.99 -3.68
C TRP A 85 -2.64 7.31 -3.78
N PHE A 86 -1.87 8.35 -3.58
CA PHE A 86 -2.34 9.73 -3.56
C PHE A 86 -1.48 10.59 -4.47
N LEU A 87 -2.09 11.57 -5.11
CA LEU A 87 -1.35 12.65 -5.76
C LEU A 87 -1.48 13.91 -4.91
N ALA A 88 -0.35 14.45 -4.49
CA ALA A 88 -0.25 15.79 -3.94
C ALA A 88 0.37 16.73 -4.97
N VAL A 89 -0.06 17.98 -4.95
CA VAL A 89 0.50 19.06 -5.78
C VAL A 89 1.01 20.19 -4.88
N ARG A 90 1.89 21.04 -5.39
CA ARG A 90 2.37 22.21 -4.66
C ARG A 90 1.19 23.00 -4.08
N ALA A 91 1.35 23.49 -2.85
CA ALA A 91 0.30 24.20 -2.13
C ALA A 91 -0.16 25.49 -2.84
N ASP A 92 0.76 26.16 -3.55
CA ASP A 92 0.54 27.43 -4.26
C ASP A 92 -0.14 27.29 -5.63
N LEU A 93 -0.29 26.05 -6.16
CA LEU A 93 -1.02 25.85 -7.43
C LEU A 93 -2.52 26.11 -7.22
N ASP A 94 -3.10 26.98 -8.04
CA ASP A 94 -4.55 27.22 -8.04
C ASP A 94 -5.26 26.15 -8.90
N VAL A 95 -5.45 24.97 -8.31
CA VAL A 95 -6.10 23.84 -8.97
C VAL A 95 -7.21 23.27 -8.07
N LYS A 96 -8.32 22.90 -8.71
CA LYS A 96 -9.43 22.26 -8.02
C LYS A 96 -9.06 20.80 -7.70
N ARG A 97 -9.24 20.39 -6.44
CA ARG A 97 -9.05 19.00 -6.03
C ARG A 97 -9.90 18.05 -6.88
N GLY A 98 -9.32 16.94 -7.30
CA GLY A 98 -9.98 15.92 -8.12
C GLY A 98 -10.00 16.21 -9.62
N ASP A 99 -9.61 17.40 -10.05
CA ASP A 99 -9.54 17.73 -11.48
C ASP A 99 -8.27 17.15 -12.10
N ILE A 100 -8.40 16.00 -12.73
CA ILE A 100 -7.27 15.32 -13.36
C ILE A 100 -6.69 16.09 -14.54
N ASN A 101 -7.47 16.95 -15.22
CA ASN A 101 -6.97 17.78 -16.31
C ASN A 101 -6.04 18.89 -15.84
N ALA A 102 -6.12 19.27 -14.55
CA ALA A 102 -5.20 20.23 -13.94
C ALA A 102 -3.75 19.70 -13.86
N LEU A 103 -3.53 18.42 -14.14
CA LEU A 103 -2.18 17.83 -14.18
C LEU A 103 -1.44 18.08 -15.50
N LYS A 104 -2.12 18.56 -16.53
CA LYS A 104 -1.49 18.90 -17.82
C LYS A 104 -0.47 20.03 -17.63
N GLY A 105 0.70 19.89 -18.27
CA GLY A 105 1.83 20.79 -18.15
C GLY A 105 2.66 20.61 -16.89
N LEU A 106 2.27 19.77 -15.93
CA LEU A 106 2.97 19.60 -14.66
C LEU A 106 4.09 18.56 -14.73
N ARG A 107 5.07 18.77 -13.85
CA ARG A 107 6.15 17.82 -13.53
C ARG A 107 5.71 17.01 -12.30
N LEU A 108 5.56 15.70 -12.45
CA LEU A 108 5.06 14.83 -11.39
C LEU A 108 6.15 13.83 -10.97
N SER A 109 6.52 13.85 -9.70
CA SER A 109 7.52 12.95 -9.14
C SER A 109 6.89 11.66 -8.62
N ALA A 110 7.54 10.53 -8.89
CA ALA A 110 7.19 9.23 -8.33
C ALA A 110 8.43 8.34 -8.21
N SER A 111 8.45 7.45 -7.20
CA SER A 111 9.54 6.49 -7.03
C SER A 111 9.49 5.39 -8.09
N PRO A 112 10.63 5.02 -8.72
CA PRO A 112 10.67 3.86 -9.61
C PRO A 112 10.72 2.55 -8.79
N PRO A 113 10.37 1.37 -9.36
CA PRO A 113 9.73 1.25 -10.67
C PRO A 113 8.19 1.35 -10.61
N TRP A 114 7.55 0.88 -9.51
CA TRP A 114 6.10 0.65 -9.50
C TRP A 114 5.27 1.92 -9.32
N PRO A 115 5.59 2.82 -8.39
CA PRO A 115 4.84 4.08 -8.27
C PRO A 115 4.84 4.91 -9.56
N ILE A 116 5.97 5.01 -10.27
CA ILE A 116 6.01 5.77 -11.52
C ILE A 116 5.23 5.11 -12.65
N LEU A 117 5.23 3.76 -12.72
CA LEU A 117 4.43 3.02 -13.69
C LEU A 117 2.93 3.15 -13.38
N SER A 118 2.55 3.13 -12.10
CA SER A 118 1.15 3.31 -11.69
C SER A 118 0.64 4.72 -11.98
N LEU A 119 1.47 5.74 -11.77
CA LEU A 119 1.13 7.11 -12.14
C LEU A 119 0.97 7.26 -13.66
N LYS A 120 1.89 6.70 -14.43
CA LYS A 120 1.78 6.67 -15.90
C LYS A 120 0.49 5.99 -16.35
N TYR A 121 0.17 4.84 -15.77
CA TYR A 121 -1.05 4.11 -16.08
C TYR A 121 -2.31 4.92 -15.74
N LEU A 122 -2.35 5.56 -14.55
CA LEU A 122 -3.43 6.45 -14.15
C LEU A 122 -3.67 7.57 -15.16
N LEU A 123 -2.61 8.25 -15.58
CA LEU A 123 -2.69 9.35 -16.54
C LEU A 123 -3.22 8.86 -17.89
N THR A 124 -2.72 7.71 -18.36
CA THR A 124 -3.19 7.11 -19.63
C THR A 124 -4.68 6.72 -19.57
N GLU A 125 -5.15 6.07 -18.49
CA GLU A 125 -6.55 5.73 -18.28
C GLU A 125 -7.44 6.98 -18.18
N ALA A 126 -6.89 8.11 -17.73
CA ALA A 126 -7.55 9.40 -17.69
C ALA A 126 -7.56 10.13 -19.05
N GLY A 127 -6.99 9.54 -20.09
CA GLY A 127 -6.90 10.16 -21.43
C GLY A 127 -5.82 11.24 -21.54
N ILE A 128 -4.90 11.33 -20.55
CA ILE A 128 -3.76 12.24 -20.60
C ILE A 128 -2.63 11.56 -21.36
N ASP A 129 -2.20 12.17 -22.44
CA ASP A 129 -1.01 11.82 -23.19
C ASP A 129 0.17 12.65 -22.69
N LEU A 130 1.28 11.99 -22.27
CA LEU A 130 2.39 12.67 -21.63
C LEU A 130 3.06 13.72 -22.51
N GLU A 131 3.17 13.46 -23.83
CA GLU A 131 3.81 14.37 -24.78
C GLU A 131 2.87 15.50 -25.19
N ARG A 132 1.69 15.13 -25.69
CA ARG A 132 0.67 16.09 -26.13
C ARG A 132 0.26 17.05 -25.02
N ASP A 133 0.02 16.51 -23.81
CA ASP A 133 -0.44 17.28 -22.66
C ASP A 133 0.72 17.82 -21.80
N GLN A 134 1.98 17.65 -22.27
CA GLN A 134 3.21 18.17 -21.66
C GLN A 134 3.42 17.75 -20.19
N VAL A 135 2.92 16.58 -19.79
CA VAL A 135 3.16 16.03 -18.44
C VAL A 135 4.53 15.36 -18.39
N ARG A 136 5.35 15.75 -17.43
CA ARG A 136 6.69 15.18 -17.26
C ARG A 136 6.76 14.32 -16.02
N LEU A 137 7.09 13.04 -16.16
CA LEU A 137 7.36 12.17 -15.03
C LEU A 137 8.80 12.34 -14.59
N VAL A 138 9.00 12.73 -13.33
CA VAL A 138 10.31 12.96 -12.72
C VAL A 138 10.60 11.81 -11.76
N PRO A 139 11.51 10.88 -12.09
CA PRO A 139 11.89 9.83 -11.16
C PRO A 139 12.47 10.42 -9.87
N ALA A 140 12.08 9.89 -8.74
CA ALA A 140 12.69 10.22 -7.47
C ALA A 140 14.19 9.90 -7.51
N ARG A 141 15.04 10.84 -7.08
CA ARG A 141 16.50 10.68 -7.16
C ARG A 141 16.97 9.59 -6.21
N PRO A 142 17.84 8.67 -6.65
CA PRO A 142 18.55 7.76 -5.76
C PRO A 142 19.45 8.55 -4.78
N GLY A 143 19.50 8.14 -3.52
CA GLY A 143 20.41 8.74 -2.53
C GLY A 143 19.77 9.74 -1.56
N HIS A 144 18.57 10.25 -1.80
CA HIS A 144 17.75 10.74 -0.72
C HIS A 144 17.08 9.53 -0.09
N ASP A 145 17.08 9.42 1.23
CA ASP A 145 16.50 8.33 1.99
C ASP A 145 15.01 8.14 1.61
N TRP A 146 14.79 7.39 0.55
CA TRP A 146 13.47 7.13 0.00
C TRP A 146 12.55 6.37 0.97
N TRP A 147 13.15 5.76 1.98
CA TRP A 147 12.49 5.16 3.12
C TRP A 147 11.84 6.19 4.07
N GLN A 148 12.25 7.45 4.00
CA GLN A 148 11.87 8.47 4.97
C GLN A 148 10.75 9.42 4.49
N GLY A 149 9.88 9.02 3.57
CA GLY A 149 8.71 9.82 3.21
C GLY A 149 8.98 11.15 2.49
N HIS A 150 10.24 11.59 2.44
CA HIS A 150 10.60 12.94 2.01
C HIS A 150 10.83 13.14 0.52
N VAL A 151 10.92 12.07 -0.27
CA VAL A 151 11.37 12.17 -1.68
C VAL A 151 10.49 13.08 -2.54
N GLY A 152 9.16 12.92 -2.46
CA GLY A 152 8.25 13.78 -3.22
C GLY A 152 8.24 15.21 -2.70
N ILE A 153 8.33 15.39 -1.38
CA ILE A 153 8.39 16.69 -0.71
C ILE A 153 9.69 17.41 -1.07
N ALA A 154 10.82 16.70 -1.10
CA ALA A 154 12.11 17.23 -1.54
C ALA A 154 12.04 17.73 -2.99
N ALA A 155 11.41 16.95 -3.90
CA ALA A 155 11.26 17.35 -5.29
C ALA A 155 10.47 18.66 -5.47
N ILE A 156 9.43 18.88 -4.64
CA ILE A 156 8.70 20.15 -4.62
C ILE A 156 9.58 21.28 -4.06
N ARG A 157 10.25 21.05 -2.92
CA ARG A 157 11.10 22.04 -2.25
C ARG A 157 12.25 22.50 -3.14
N GLU A 158 12.82 21.60 -3.91
CA GLU A 158 13.91 21.90 -4.86
C GLU A 158 13.41 22.48 -6.19
N GLY A 159 12.10 22.61 -6.38
CA GLY A 159 11.50 23.15 -7.61
C GLY A 159 11.64 22.23 -8.82
N VAL A 160 11.94 20.93 -8.63
CA VAL A 160 12.10 19.96 -9.74
C VAL A 160 10.78 19.28 -10.10
N ALA A 161 9.79 19.30 -9.22
CA ALA A 161 8.45 18.77 -9.46
C ALA A 161 7.36 19.74 -8.98
N ASP A 162 6.19 19.64 -9.60
CA ASP A 162 4.99 20.41 -9.28
C ASP A 162 3.99 19.57 -8.47
N GLY A 163 4.18 18.26 -8.44
CA GLY A 163 3.42 17.31 -7.65
C GLY A 163 4.18 16.01 -7.45
N TYR A 164 3.68 15.16 -6.56
CA TYR A 164 4.24 13.83 -6.32
C TYR A 164 3.18 12.78 -6.04
N TRP A 165 3.50 11.55 -6.42
CA TRP A 165 2.71 10.35 -6.21
C TRP A 165 3.29 9.54 -5.05
N GLY A 166 2.49 9.31 -4.00
CA GLY A 166 2.98 8.65 -2.80
C GLY A 166 1.88 8.12 -1.89
N ASN A 167 2.28 7.67 -0.70
CA ASN A 167 1.39 7.20 0.34
C ASN A 167 0.80 8.36 1.20
N GLY A 168 -0.14 8.03 2.08
CA GLY A 168 -0.84 9.01 2.89
C GLY A 168 0.05 9.78 3.89
N MET A 169 1.12 9.17 4.41
CA MET A 169 2.07 9.83 5.31
C MET A 169 2.81 10.96 4.58
N ARG A 170 3.26 10.70 3.36
CA ARG A 170 3.94 11.70 2.52
C ARG A 170 3.05 12.90 2.23
N VAL A 171 1.78 12.65 1.94
CA VAL A 171 0.81 13.74 1.73
C VAL A 171 0.62 14.54 3.02
N ALA A 172 0.34 13.89 4.15
CA ALA A 172 0.12 14.56 5.43
C ALA A 172 1.35 15.38 5.87
N LEU A 173 2.55 14.86 5.65
CA LEU A 173 3.78 15.59 5.95
C LEU A 173 3.96 16.79 5.04
N GLY A 174 3.69 16.66 3.75
CA GLY A 174 3.71 17.79 2.79
C GLY A 174 2.71 18.89 3.14
N GLU A 175 1.50 18.52 3.58
CA GLU A 175 0.47 19.45 4.07
C GLU A 175 0.91 20.14 5.38
N LYS A 176 1.44 19.38 6.34
CA LYS A 176 1.98 19.92 7.61
C LYS A 176 3.08 20.96 7.39
N LEU A 177 3.92 20.73 6.38
CA LEU A 177 5.00 21.64 6.02
C LEU A 177 4.53 22.84 5.16
N GLY A 178 3.26 22.90 4.75
CA GLY A 178 2.73 23.94 3.87
C GLY A 178 3.28 23.89 2.45
N LEU A 179 3.91 22.79 2.03
CA LEU A 179 4.54 22.65 0.72
C LEU A 179 3.64 22.01 -0.33
N ALA A 180 2.72 21.18 0.09
CA ALA A 180 1.85 20.42 -0.79
C ALA A 180 0.40 20.38 -0.26
N LYS A 181 -0.52 20.05 -1.15
CA LYS A 181 -1.92 19.76 -0.83
C LYS A 181 -2.38 18.50 -1.57
N LEU A 182 -3.29 17.75 -0.95
CA LEU A 182 -3.88 16.56 -1.56
C LEU A 182 -4.70 16.96 -2.79
N HIS A 183 -4.40 16.34 -3.93
CA HIS A 183 -5.11 16.55 -5.19
C HIS A 183 -5.98 15.35 -5.59
N LEU A 184 -5.43 14.13 -5.55
CA LEU A 184 -6.19 12.90 -5.83
C LEU A 184 -6.06 11.89 -4.67
N ASP A 185 -7.20 11.37 -4.21
CA ASP A 185 -7.31 10.20 -3.35
C ASP A 185 -8.12 9.12 -4.09
N LEU A 186 -7.45 8.13 -4.66
CA LEU A 186 -8.10 7.10 -5.47
C LEU A 186 -9.11 6.28 -4.69
N ARG A 187 -8.91 6.09 -3.38
CA ARG A 187 -9.84 5.35 -2.52
C ARG A 187 -11.22 6.02 -2.45
N ARG A 188 -11.25 7.34 -2.56
CA ARG A 188 -12.47 8.16 -2.49
C ARG A 188 -13.10 8.43 -3.86
N GLY A 189 -12.53 7.83 -4.91
CA GLY A 189 -13.06 7.94 -6.27
C GLY A 189 -12.52 9.11 -7.08
N ASP A 190 -11.45 9.80 -6.60
CA ASP A 190 -10.75 10.75 -7.44
C ASP A 190 -10.02 10.00 -8.57
N GLY A 191 -10.01 10.54 -9.79
CA GLY A 191 -9.36 9.94 -10.95
C GLY A 191 -10.30 9.15 -11.86
N PRO A 192 -9.76 8.33 -12.79
CA PRO A 192 -10.57 7.59 -13.76
C PRO A 192 -11.43 6.51 -13.07
N PRO A 193 -12.58 6.15 -13.67
CA PRO A 193 -13.42 5.07 -13.17
C PRO A 193 -12.62 3.77 -12.99
N GLY A 194 -12.74 3.15 -11.82
CA GLY A 194 -12.02 1.91 -11.51
C GLY A 194 -10.61 2.11 -10.94
N ALA A 195 -10.05 3.31 -10.94
CA ALA A 195 -8.70 3.56 -10.39
C ALA A 195 -8.54 3.15 -8.92
N ARG A 196 -9.61 3.19 -8.13
CA ARG A 196 -9.60 2.69 -6.76
C ARG A 196 -9.30 1.19 -6.64
N PHE A 197 -9.47 0.42 -7.70
CA PHE A 197 -9.21 -1.02 -7.74
C PHE A 197 -7.86 -1.40 -8.38
N TYR A 198 -6.99 -0.43 -8.72
CA TYR A 198 -5.68 -0.75 -9.28
C TYR A 198 -4.84 -1.62 -8.36
N ASN A 199 -5.02 -1.45 -7.06
CA ASN A 199 -4.32 -2.21 -6.05
C ASN A 199 -5.02 -2.07 -4.70
N PHE A 200 -4.67 -2.95 -3.76
CA PHE A 200 -5.05 -2.84 -2.35
C PHE A 200 -3.96 -3.45 -1.47
N PRO A 201 -3.84 -3.01 -0.20
CA PRO A 201 -2.95 -3.62 0.75
C PRO A 201 -3.47 -4.99 1.17
N ALA A 202 -2.63 -6.01 1.14
CA ALA A 202 -3.00 -7.38 1.49
C ALA A 202 -1.95 -8.05 2.36
N LEU A 203 -2.38 -9.03 3.17
CA LEU A 203 -1.50 -9.98 3.82
C LEU A 203 -1.27 -11.15 2.87
N THR A 204 -0.02 -11.32 2.43
CA THR A 204 0.40 -12.36 1.47
C THR A 204 1.23 -13.41 2.16
N VAL A 205 1.03 -14.67 1.79
CA VAL A 205 1.82 -15.83 2.25
C VAL A 205 2.17 -16.74 1.07
N SER A 206 3.10 -17.68 1.28
CA SER A 206 3.29 -18.78 0.35
C SER A 206 2.15 -19.80 0.45
N GLU A 207 1.80 -20.48 -0.65
CA GLU A 207 0.84 -21.60 -0.61
C GLU A 207 1.32 -22.70 0.36
N ARG A 208 2.63 -22.94 0.39
CA ARG A 208 3.26 -23.88 1.32
C ARG A 208 2.91 -23.59 2.78
N LEU A 209 2.89 -22.31 3.22
CA LEU A 209 2.51 -21.98 4.59
C LEU A 209 1.07 -22.43 4.90
N ILE A 210 0.14 -22.25 3.95
CA ILE A 210 -1.26 -22.66 4.13
C ILE A 210 -1.38 -24.18 4.21
N GLU A 211 -0.62 -24.90 3.40
CA GLU A 211 -0.64 -26.38 3.35
C GLU A 211 -0.02 -27.02 4.60
N GLU A 212 1.15 -26.52 5.01
CA GLU A 212 1.89 -27.07 6.14
C GLU A 212 1.37 -26.57 7.50
N HIS A 213 0.82 -25.36 7.56
CA HIS A 213 0.39 -24.67 8.78
C HIS A 213 -0.95 -23.95 8.61
N PRO A 214 -2.06 -24.68 8.30
CA PRO A 214 -3.36 -24.07 8.05
C PRO A 214 -3.89 -23.25 9.25
N ASP A 215 -3.62 -23.72 10.47
CA ASP A 215 -4.02 -23.03 11.71
C ASP A 215 -3.33 -21.69 11.87
N VAL A 216 -2.06 -21.60 11.45
CA VAL A 216 -1.27 -20.37 11.47
C VAL A 216 -1.82 -19.37 10.42
N ALA A 217 -2.15 -19.85 9.22
CA ALA A 217 -2.76 -18.99 8.19
C ALA A 217 -4.13 -18.44 8.67
N ALA A 218 -4.96 -19.31 9.28
CA ALA A 218 -6.26 -18.92 9.83
C ALA A 218 -6.10 -17.95 11.02
N GLY A 219 -5.18 -18.20 11.93
CA GLY A 219 -4.86 -17.32 13.05
C GLY A 219 -4.36 -15.96 12.61
N ALA A 220 -3.54 -15.90 11.55
CA ALA A 220 -3.08 -14.63 10.97
C ALA A 220 -4.24 -13.79 10.45
N VAL A 221 -5.22 -14.39 9.77
CA VAL A 221 -6.44 -13.67 9.33
C VAL A 221 -7.20 -13.12 10.53
N ARG A 222 -7.43 -13.95 11.57
CA ARG A 222 -8.13 -13.48 12.80
C ARG A 222 -7.37 -12.35 13.50
N ALA A 223 -6.05 -12.43 13.56
CA ALA A 223 -5.21 -11.37 14.13
C ALA A 223 -5.39 -10.04 13.39
N ILE A 224 -5.39 -10.06 12.04
CA ILE A 224 -5.64 -8.86 11.22
C ILE A 224 -7.04 -8.31 11.46
N VAL A 225 -8.07 -9.16 11.43
CA VAL A 225 -9.47 -8.72 11.65
C VAL A 225 -9.66 -8.10 13.03
N LYS A 226 -9.11 -8.73 14.09
CA LYS A 226 -9.14 -8.16 15.45
C LYS A 226 -8.42 -6.80 15.52
N THR A 227 -7.30 -6.67 14.84
CA THR A 227 -6.56 -5.39 14.78
C THR A 227 -7.36 -4.32 14.07
N GLN A 228 -7.98 -4.63 12.93
CA GLN A 228 -8.86 -3.69 12.21
C GLN A 228 -10.00 -3.22 13.13
N LYS A 229 -10.70 -4.16 13.80
CA LYS A 229 -11.78 -3.83 14.74
C LYS A 229 -11.30 -2.96 15.90
N ALA A 230 -10.14 -3.27 16.48
CA ALA A 230 -9.57 -2.49 17.59
C ALA A 230 -9.24 -1.06 17.15
N LEU A 231 -8.61 -0.88 15.99
CA LEU A 231 -8.26 0.44 15.45
C LEU A 231 -9.48 1.25 15.00
N ILE A 232 -10.57 0.58 14.55
CA ILE A 232 -11.84 1.24 14.25
C ILE A 232 -12.50 1.74 15.55
N ALA A 233 -12.50 0.91 16.60
CA ALA A 233 -13.07 1.24 17.89
C ALA A 233 -12.27 2.32 18.63
N ASP A 234 -10.96 2.25 18.57
CA ASP A 234 -10.04 3.20 19.20
C ASP A 234 -8.82 3.49 18.33
N PRO A 235 -8.88 4.48 17.43
CA PRO A 235 -7.74 4.89 16.61
C PRO A 235 -6.53 5.42 17.41
N SER A 236 -6.72 5.75 18.71
CA SER A 236 -5.62 6.25 19.54
C SER A 236 -4.58 5.17 19.85
N LEU A 237 -4.94 3.89 19.75
CA LEU A 237 -3.99 2.77 19.83
C LEU A 237 -2.83 2.90 18.83
N ALA A 238 -3.10 3.57 17.70
CA ALA A 238 -2.08 3.81 16.70
C ALA A 238 -0.93 4.71 17.19
N ALA A 239 -1.18 5.60 18.13
CA ALA A 239 -0.15 6.51 18.66
C ALA A 239 1.01 5.73 19.31
N GLY A 240 0.69 4.81 20.23
CA GLY A 240 1.71 3.99 20.90
C GLY A 240 2.46 3.05 19.94
N VAL A 241 1.78 2.50 18.94
CA VAL A 241 2.46 1.75 17.85
C VAL A 241 3.36 2.69 17.05
N GLY A 242 2.86 3.88 16.71
CA GLY A 242 3.61 4.91 15.98
C GLY A 242 4.93 5.27 16.62
N GLU A 243 4.93 5.53 17.93
CA GLU A 243 6.15 5.86 18.70
C GLU A 243 7.23 4.77 18.64
N ARG A 244 6.84 3.49 18.49
CA ARG A 244 7.76 2.36 18.42
C ARG A 244 8.23 2.03 17.02
N VAL A 245 7.40 2.34 16.01
CA VAL A 245 7.58 1.86 14.64
C VAL A 245 8.07 2.97 13.70
N PHE A 246 7.60 4.21 13.89
CA PHE A 246 7.85 5.33 12.98
C PHE A 246 8.94 6.29 13.51
N PRO A 247 9.57 7.07 12.62
CA PRO A 247 10.45 8.18 13.03
C PRO A 247 9.71 9.20 13.92
N PRO A 248 10.41 9.90 14.81
CA PRO A 248 9.78 10.83 15.78
C PRO A 248 8.99 11.98 15.16
N ASP A 249 9.32 12.40 13.95
CA ASP A 249 8.62 13.47 13.22
C ASP A 249 7.33 12.98 12.52
N GLU A 250 7.23 11.69 12.23
CA GLU A 250 6.09 11.03 11.59
C GLU A 250 5.12 10.42 12.63
N ALA A 251 5.64 9.88 13.73
CA ALA A 251 4.85 9.21 14.75
C ALA A 251 3.61 9.99 15.21
N PRO A 252 3.66 11.33 15.43
CA PRO A 252 2.49 12.11 15.82
C PRO A 252 1.39 12.18 14.76
N LEU A 253 1.71 11.93 13.48
CA LEU A 253 0.74 11.98 12.38
C LEU A 253 -0.04 10.67 12.24
N ILE A 254 0.50 9.56 12.76
CA ILE A 254 -0.04 8.23 12.48
C ILE A 254 -1.46 8.06 13.03
N ALA A 255 -1.74 8.51 14.23
CA ALA A 255 -3.07 8.37 14.84
C ALA A 255 -4.17 9.08 14.02
N GLU A 256 -3.86 10.27 13.48
CA GLU A 256 -4.77 11.01 12.62
C GLU A 256 -4.96 10.30 11.27
N LEU A 257 -3.86 9.83 10.68
CA LEU A 257 -3.89 9.07 9.44
C LEU A 257 -4.72 7.78 9.58
N ILE A 258 -4.53 7.05 10.68
CA ILE A 258 -5.30 5.83 10.95
C ILE A 258 -6.77 6.15 11.15
N ARG A 259 -7.14 7.19 11.91
CA ARG A 259 -8.54 7.64 12.04
C ARG A 259 -9.17 7.92 10.67
N ARG A 260 -8.42 8.54 9.75
CA ARG A 260 -8.87 8.81 8.38
C ARG A 260 -8.98 7.55 7.54
N ASP A 261 -8.19 6.50 7.86
CA ASP A 261 -8.12 5.24 7.12
C ASP A 261 -9.08 4.15 7.66
N THR A 262 -9.57 4.28 8.91
CA THR A 262 -10.49 3.29 9.52
C THR A 262 -11.73 2.95 8.67
N PRO A 263 -12.34 3.87 7.89
CA PRO A 263 -13.47 3.52 7.02
C PRO A 263 -13.13 2.48 5.94
N PHE A 264 -11.85 2.28 5.65
CA PHE A 264 -11.35 1.32 4.66
C PHE A 264 -10.83 0.01 5.28
N TYR A 265 -10.86 -0.13 6.61
CA TYR A 265 -10.39 -1.33 7.30
C TYR A 265 -11.43 -2.44 7.23
N GLN A 266 -11.31 -3.27 6.22
CA GLN A 266 -12.12 -4.46 5.99
C GLN A 266 -11.20 -5.54 5.42
N ALA A 267 -11.27 -6.74 6.00
CA ALA A 267 -10.38 -7.86 5.65
C ALA A 267 -10.81 -8.58 4.36
N HIS A 268 -12.05 -8.40 3.92
CA HIS A 268 -12.58 -9.09 2.77
C HIS A 268 -11.89 -8.66 1.47
N ILE A 269 -11.67 -9.60 0.56
CA ILE A 269 -11.18 -9.33 -0.79
C ILE A 269 -12.33 -9.57 -1.76
N ALA A 270 -12.87 -8.51 -2.35
CA ALA A 270 -13.95 -8.61 -3.32
C ALA A 270 -13.45 -9.12 -4.67
N GLN A 271 -14.32 -9.79 -5.43
CA GLN A 271 -14.00 -10.22 -6.79
C GLN A 271 -13.64 -9.02 -7.68
N GLU A 272 -14.40 -7.93 -7.57
CA GLU A 272 -14.15 -6.67 -8.29
C GLU A 272 -12.74 -6.09 -8.01
N ALA A 273 -12.24 -6.24 -6.77
CA ALA A 273 -10.89 -5.80 -6.42
C ALA A 273 -9.82 -6.64 -7.15
N VAL A 274 -10.03 -7.94 -7.30
CA VAL A 274 -9.14 -8.83 -8.05
C VAL A 274 -9.22 -8.55 -9.57
N GLU A 275 -10.41 -8.29 -10.10
CA GLU A 275 -10.59 -7.90 -11.50
C GLU A 275 -9.85 -6.58 -11.82
N GLY A 276 -9.99 -5.57 -10.96
CA GLY A 276 -9.28 -4.30 -11.10
C GLY A 276 -7.77 -4.45 -10.96
N LEU A 277 -7.32 -5.27 -10.00
CA LEU A 277 -5.90 -5.62 -9.82
C LEU A 277 -5.32 -6.31 -11.07
N ASN A 278 -6.06 -7.26 -11.66
CA ASN A 278 -5.66 -7.91 -12.89
C ASN A 278 -5.53 -6.92 -14.05
N LYS A 279 -6.55 -6.06 -14.25
CA LYS A 279 -6.53 -5.03 -15.29
C LYS A 279 -5.31 -4.12 -15.13
N PHE A 280 -5.05 -3.67 -13.92
CA PHE A 280 -3.90 -2.83 -13.59
C PHE A 280 -2.58 -3.57 -13.84
N ALA A 281 -2.43 -4.81 -13.35
CA ALA A 281 -1.21 -5.59 -13.48
C ALA A 281 -0.87 -5.90 -14.95
N ILE A 282 -1.88 -6.15 -15.80
CA ILE A 282 -1.72 -6.28 -17.25
C ILE A 282 -1.29 -4.94 -17.85
N GLY A 283 -1.97 -3.85 -17.46
CA GLY A 283 -1.72 -2.51 -18.02
C GLY A 283 -0.32 -1.97 -17.74
N ILE A 284 0.31 -2.39 -16.63
CA ILE A 284 1.70 -2.04 -16.31
C ILE A 284 2.72 -3.13 -16.66
N GLY A 285 2.29 -4.20 -17.32
CA GLY A 285 3.16 -5.27 -17.82
C GLY A 285 3.70 -6.24 -16.76
N LEU A 286 3.02 -6.39 -15.60
CA LEU A 286 3.39 -7.36 -14.58
C LEU A 286 2.96 -8.79 -14.90
N ILE A 287 1.82 -8.94 -15.56
CA ILE A 287 1.26 -10.21 -16.01
C ILE A 287 0.74 -10.05 -17.45
N SER A 288 0.66 -11.14 -18.19
CA SER A 288 0.16 -11.15 -19.58
C SER A 288 -1.32 -11.48 -19.69
N GLU A 289 -1.89 -12.11 -18.68
CA GLU A 289 -3.29 -12.56 -18.65
C GLU A 289 -3.87 -12.47 -17.23
N ALA A 290 -5.19 -12.36 -17.14
CA ALA A 290 -5.87 -12.28 -15.86
C ALA A 290 -5.77 -13.59 -15.07
N VAL A 291 -5.50 -13.48 -13.77
CA VAL A 291 -5.42 -14.63 -12.86
C VAL A 291 -6.78 -14.80 -12.17
N PRO A 292 -7.35 -16.03 -12.13
CA PRO A 292 -8.62 -16.30 -11.47
C PRO A 292 -8.60 -15.95 -9.98
N TYR A 293 -9.76 -15.55 -9.47
CA TYR A 293 -9.93 -15.12 -8.08
C TYR A 293 -9.45 -16.16 -7.06
N ASP A 294 -9.88 -17.41 -7.21
CA ASP A 294 -9.52 -18.54 -6.35
C ASP A 294 -8.04 -18.92 -6.45
N ARG A 295 -7.41 -18.61 -7.58
CA ARG A 295 -5.96 -18.79 -7.75
C ARG A 295 -5.16 -17.78 -6.93
N LEU A 296 -5.69 -16.58 -6.79
CA LEU A 296 -5.01 -15.46 -6.15
C LEU A 296 -5.34 -15.37 -4.64
N VAL A 297 -6.57 -15.69 -4.27
CA VAL A 297 -7.12 -15.53 -2.92
C VAL A 297 -7.25 -16.86 -2.20
N ALA A 298 -6.93 -16.89 -0.91
CA ALA A 298 -7.13 -18.05 -0.02
C ALA A 298 -8.61 -18.18 0.38
N THR A 299 -9.46 -18.60 -0.57
CA THR A 299 -10.92 -18.62 -0.44
C THR A 299 -11.45 -19.49 0.71
N GLN A 300 -10.69 -20.51 1.11
CA GLN A 300 -11.00 -21.37 2.26
C GLN A 300 -10.99 -20.63 3.61
N LEU A 301 -10.41 -19.42 3.67
CA LEU A 301 -10.34 -18.60 4.88
C LEU A 301 -11.35 -17.43 4.88
N ARG A 302 -12.18 -17.30 3.85
CA ARG A 302 -13.09 -16.15 3.68
C ARG A 302 -14.08 -15.94 4.82
N GLU A 303 -14.52 -17.02 5.48
CA GLU A 303 -15.46 -16.95 6.61
C GLU A 303 -14.85 -16.21 7.82
N LEU A 304 -13.50 -16.14 7.90
CA LEU A 304 -12.80 -15.44 8.96
C LEU A 304 -12.73 -13.92 8.75
N TRP A 305 -13.06 -13.41 7.58
CA TRP A 305 -12.97 -11.97 7.29
C TRP A 305 -13.98 -11.11 8.03
N SER A 306 -15.03 -11.73 8.58
CA SER A 306 -16.08 -11.08 9.40
C SER A 306 -16.06 -11.50 10.86
N ALA A 307 -15.15 -12.39 11.25
CA ALA A 307 -15.07 -13.00 12.59
C ALA A 307 -14.81 -11.99 13.73
#